data_72d6ad4fcc2350013bd5eea261b35cbb
#
_entry.id   72d6ad4fcc2350013bd5eea261b35cbb
#
_cell.length_a   1.000
_cell.length_b   1.000
_cell.length_c   1.000
_cell.angle_alpha   90.00
_cell.angle_beta   90.00
_cell.angle_gamma   90.00
#
_symmetry.space_group_name_H-M   'P 1'
#
loop_
_entity.id
_entity.type
_entity.pdbx_description
1 polymer ?
#
loop_
_entity_poly.entity_id
_entity_poly.type
_entity_poly.pdbx_seq_one_letter_code
_entity_poly.pdbx_strand_id
1 'polypeptide(L)'
;MCIRDRLYVSHLMSLVFDGAFDRHPDLRVVFVEGGFTWAMPVMSRMDRIWEHRKADLPQVRRKPSDYVRDHVRFTTQPLEDVNVATYRDYLEMMDLGDCLMFSTDYPHWSYDSPTYAINRFPADQRERIMRGNATALYGLPSTVKALPGERPAVGDALD
;
A
#
# COMPACT_ATOMS: atom_id res chain seq x y z
N MET A 1 -3.84 -12.23 -11.64
CA MET A 1 -2.68 -11.30 -11.71
C MET A 1 -2.80 -10.50 -12.99
N CYS A 2 -2.95 -9.20 -12.89
CA CYS A 2 -3.09 -8.28 -14.01
C CYS A 2 -1.74 -8.05 -14.71
N ILE A 3 -1.74 -7.60 -15.97
CA ILE A 3 -0.50 -7.21 -16.67
C ILE A 3 0.23 -6.09 -15.90
N ARG A 4 -0.50 -5.18 -15.25
CA ARG A 4 0.06 -4.11 -14.41
C ARG A 4 0.91 -4.65 -13.26
N ASP A 5 0.46 -5.70 -12.57
CA ASP A 5 1.19 -6.28 -11.44
C ASP A 5 2.58 -6.75 -11.84
N ARG A 6 2.71 -7.35 -13.02
CA ARG A 6 4.02 -7.79 -13.55
C ARG A 6 4.98 -6.62 -13.79
N LEU A 7 4.46 -5.51 -14.32
CA LEU A 7 5.27 -4.32 -14.52
C LEU A 7 5.69 -3.71 -13.18
N TYR A 8 4.80 -3.67 -12.20
CA TYR A 8 5.09 -3.14 -10.87
C TYR A 8 6.12 -3.97 -10.13
N VAL A 9 6.08 -5.31 -10.23
CA VAL A 9 7.12 -6.18 -9.68
C VAL A 9 8.50 -5.80 -10.23
N SER A 10 8.61 -5.66 -11.55
CA SER A 10 9.88 -5.30 -12.19
C SER A 10 10.35 -3.91 -11.77
N HIS A 11 9.45 -2.92 -11.72
CA HIS A 11 9.78 -1.56 -11.29
C HIS A 11 10.21 -1.52 -9.82
N LEU A 12 9.50 -2.22 -8.93
CA LEU A 12 9.87 -2.28 -7.52
C LEU A 12 11.25 -2.89 -7.33
N MET A 13 11.51 -4.03 -7.99
CA MET A 13 12.80 -4.69 -7.93
C MET A 13 13.93 -3.79 -8.46
N SER A 14 13.71 -3.09 -9.56
CA SER A 14 14.69 -2.14 -10.12
C SER A 14 14.95 -0.99 -9.16
N LEU A 15 13.92 -0.32 -8.64
CA LEU A 15 14.08 0.77 -7.68
C LEU A 15 14.93 0.37 -6.48
N VAL A 16 14.73 -0.84 -5.96
CA VAL A 16 15.49 -1.33 -4.80
C VAL A 16 16.90 -1.76 -5.22
N PHE A 17 17.03 -2.68 -6.19
CA PHE A 17 18.31 -3.28 -6.51
C PHE A 17 19.27 -2.35 -7.27
N ASP A 18 18.75 -1.37 -8.00
CA ASP A 18 19.58 -0.31 -8.59
C ASP A 18 19.97 0.77 -7.57
N GLY A 19 19.52 0.67 -6.31
CA GLY A 19 19.85 1.58 -5.23
C GLY A 19 19.24 2.98 -5.37
N ALA A 20 18.06 3.09 -5.98
CA ALA A 20 17.39 4.38 -6.18
C ALA A 20 17.08 5.08 -4.86
N PHE A 21 16.65 4.33 -3.85
CA PHE A 21 16.31 4.88 -2.53
C PHE A 21 17.53 5.29 -1.70
N ASP A 22 18.68 4.64 -1.89
CA ASP A 22 19.94 5.10 -1.27
C ASP A 22 20.45 6.40 -1.90
N ARG A 23 20.25 6.58 -3.22
CA ARG A 23 20.62 7.83 -3.91
C ARG A 23 19.64 8.96 -3.66
N HIS A 24 18.38 8.62 -3.42
CA HIS A 24 17.29 9.58 -3.23
C HIS A 24 16.48 9.25 -1.98
N PRO A 25 16.99 9.53 -0.77
CA PRO A 25 16.35 9.11 0.49
C PRO A 25 14.98 9.74 0.73
N ASP A 26 14.69 10.86 0.10
CA ASP A 26 13.40 11.54 0.21
C ASP A 26 12.38 11.06 -0.84
N LEU A 27 12.79 10.21 -1.78
CA LEU A 27 11.90 9.69 -2.81
C LEU A 27 10.80 8.84 -2.17
N ARG A 28 9.57 9.11 -2.57
CA ARG A 28 8.39 8.27 -2.26
C ARG A 28 7.75 7.82 -3.58
N VAL A 29 7.40 6.55 -3.65
CA VAL A 29 6.79 5.94 -4.84
C VAL A 29 5.44 5.37 -4.45
N VAL A 30 4.43 5.64 -5.25
CA VAL A 30 3.09 5.09 -5.08
C VAL A 30 2.75 4.21 -6.27
N PHE A 31 2.47 2.93 -6.01
CA PHE A 31 1.91 2.02 -7.00
C PHE A 31 0.40 2.12 -6.97
N VAL A 32 -0.17 2.63 -8.06
CA VAL A 32 -1.60 2.96 -8.16
C VAL A 32 -2.33 1.90 -9.00
N GLU A 33 -3.48 1.43 -8.51
CA GLU A 33 -4.37 0.50 -9.23
C GLU A 33 -3.72 -0.84 -9.65
N GLY A 34 -2.86 -1.37 -8.83
CA GLY A 34 -2.23 -2.68 -9.03
C GLY A 34 -2.43 -3.62 -7.85
N GLY A 35 -3.26 -3.24 -6.87
CA GLY A 35 -3.36 -3.97 -5.61
C GLY A 35 -2.04 -4.00 -4.85
N PHE A 36 -1.97 -4.81 -3.81
CA PHE A 36 -0.79 -4.87 -2.96
C PHE A 36 -0.36 -6.30 -2.57
N THR A 37 -1.23 -7.29 -2.73
CA THR A 37 -0.98 -8.67 -2.28
C THR A 37 0.24 -9.30 -2.93
N TRP A 38 0.58 -8.88 -4.14
CA TRP A 38 1.78 -9.31 -4.85
C TRP A 38 3.09 -8.81 -4.20
N ALA A 39 3.04 -7.73 -3.43
CA ALA A 39 4.24 -7.13 -2.85
C ALA A 39 4.90 -8.06 -1.82
N MET A 40 4.12 -8.77 -1.01
CA MET A 40 4.65 -9.64 0.05
C MET A 40 5.60 -10.73 -0.44
N PRO A 41 5.22 -11.60 -1.39
CA PRO A 41 6.13 -12.63 -1.89
C PRO A 41 7.34 -12.01 -2.60
N VAL A 42 7.18 -10.86 -3.23
CA VAL A 42 8.28 -10.13 -3.88
C VAL A 42 9.25 -9.59 -2.83
N MET A 43 8.78 -8.93 -1.77
CA MET A 43 9.62 -8.43 -0.68
C MET A 43 10.41 -9.57 -0.01
N SER A 44 9.74 -10.65 0.34
CA SER A 44 10.39 -11.83 0.93
C SER A 44 11.46 -12.41 0.00
N ARG A 45 11.19 -12.47 -1.30
CA ARG A 45 12.16 -12.97 -2.28
C ARG A 45 13.35 -12.03 -2.44
N MET A 46 13.10 -10.71 -2.47
CA MET A 46 14.17 -9.71 -2.54
C MET A 46 15.08 -9.77 -1.31
N ASP A 47 14.52 -9.90 -0.11
CA ASP A 47 15.28 -10.03 1.13
C ASP A 47 16.21 -11.25 1.08
N ARG A 48 15.68 -12.40 0.64
CA ARG A 48 16.47 -13.63 0.50
C ARG A 48 17.59 -13.48 -0.53
N ILE A 49 17.31 -12.86 -1.67
CA ILE A 49 18.35 -12.60 -2.69
C ILE A 49 19.44 -11.72 -2.09
N TRP A 50 19.07 -10.64 -1.43
CA TRP A 50 20.00 -9.72 -0.82
C TRP A 50 20.87 -10.39 0.26
N GLU A 51 20.29 -11.22 1.13
CA GLU A 51 21.05 -11.96 2.15
C GLU A 51 22.15 -12.83 1.54
N HIS A 52 21.87 -13.47 0.40
CA HIS A 52 22.85 -14.36 -0.25
C HIS A 52 23.80 -13.64 -1.21
N ARG A 53 23.48 -12.44 -1.67
CA ARG A 53 24.22 -11.74 -2.72
C ARG A 53 24.66 -10.33 -2.32
N LYS A 54 24.80 -10.04 -1.03
CA LYS A 54 25.23 -8.71 -0.53
C LYS A 54 26.49 -8.19 -1.18
N ALA A 55 27.46 -9.06 -1.39
CA ALA A 55 28.75 -8.68 -1.99
C ALA A 55 28.59 -8.16 -3.44
N ASP A 56 27.58 -8.65 -4.15
CA ASP A 56 27.31 -8.26 -5.54
C ASP A 56 26.35 -7.04 -5.64
N LEU A 57 25.82 -6.57 -4.50
CA LEU A 57 24.83 -5.51 -4.41
C LEU A 57 25.29 -4.36 -3.47
N PRO A 58 26.46 -3.77 -3.71
CA PRO A 58 27.03 -2.76 -2.80
C PRO A 58 26.18 -1.48 -2.71
N GLN A 59 25.32 -1.23 -3.68
CA GLN A 59 24.39 -0.11 -3.71
C GLN A 59 23.13 -0.33 -2.86
N VAL A 60 22.89 -1.56 -2.34
CA VAL A 60 21.74 -1.90 -1.49
C VAL A 60 22.23 -2.13 -0.06
N ARG A 61 22.13 -1.12 0.78
CA ARG A 61 22.77 -1.07 2.09
C ARG A 61 22.00 -1.75 3.22
N ARG A 62 20.70 -1.94 3.05
CA ARG A 62 19.80 -2.55 4.03
C ARG A 62 18.83 -3.53 3.36
N LYS A 63 18.00 -4.21 4.14
CA LYS A 63 17.03 -5.17 3.59
C LYS A 63 16.10 -4.51 2.59
N PRO A 64 15.85 -5.15 1.44
CA PRO A 64 14.87 -4.71 0.46
C PRO A 64 13.49 -4.37 1.04
N SER A 65 12.98 -5.19 1.97
CA SER A 65 11.71 -4.95 2.63
C SER A 65 11.67 -3.66 3.45
N ASP A 66 12.80 -3.21 4.02
CA ASP A 66 12.88 -1.96 4.76
C ASP A 66 12.73 -0.75 3.83
N TYR A 67 13.34 -0.81 2.63
CA TYR A 67 13.13 0.24 1.62
C TYR A 67 11.67 0.33 1.19
N VAL A 68 10.99 -0.82 1.01
CA VAL A 68 9.58 -0.83 0.62
C VAL A 68 8.73 -0.17 1.70
N ARG A 69 8.91 -0.52 2.97
CA ARG A 69 8.16 0.08 4.08
C ARG A 69 8.36 1.59 4.19
N ASP A 70 9.60 2.06 4.00
CA ASP A 70 9.89 3.48 4.15
C ASP A 70 9.49 4.32 2.94
N HIS A 71 9.71 3.81 1.74
CA HIS A 71 9.64 4.60 0.51
C HIS A 71 8.42 4.33 -0.38
N VAL A 72 7.76 3.17 -0.21
CA VAL A 72 6.71 2.75 -1.13
C VAL A 72 5.34 2.77 -0.48
N ARG A 73 4.36 3.17 -1.25
CA ARG A 73 2.93 3.08 -0.90
C ARG A 73 2.20 2.34 -2.02
N PHE A 74 1.15 1.65 -1.65
CA PHE A 74 0.29 0.93 -2.58
C PHE A 74 -1.13 1.42 -2.40
N THR A 75 -1.87 1.57 -3.50
CA THR A 75 -3.31 1.75 -3.39
C THR A 75 -4.00 0.40 -3.30
N THR A 76 -5.13 0.38 -2.62
CA THR A 76 -5.82 -0.87 -2.28
C THR A 76 -6.50 -1.53 -3.48
N GLN A 77 -6.95 -0.76 -4.44
CA GLN A 77 -7.68 -1.27 -5.59
C GLN A 77 -6.72 -1.93 -6.63
N PRO A 78 -7.08 -3.08 -7.21
CA PRO A 78 -8.24 -3.93 -6.89
C PRO A 78 -8.03 -4.75 -5.63
N LEU A 79 -9.10 -4.83 -4.80
CA LEU A 79 -9.10 -5.70 -3.63
C LEU A 79 -9.34 -7.15 -4.03
N GLU A 80 -8.55 -8.05 -3.47
CA GLU A 80 -8.77 -9.48 -3.60
C GLU A 80 -10.02 -9.95 -2.83
N ASP A 81 -10.75 -10.91 -3.35
CA ASP A 81 -11.93 -11.46 -2.67
C ASP A 81 -11.52 -12.49 -1.60
N VAL A 82 -10.92 -11.97 -0.53
CA VAL A 82 -10.50 -12.76 0.65
C VAL A 82 -11.16 -12.22 1.91
N ASN A 83 -11.18 -13.01 2.98
CA ASN A 83 -11.77 -12.57 4.25
C ASN A 83 -10.83 -11.63 5.04
N VAL A 84 -11.39 -11.00 6.09
CA VAL A 84 -10.67 -10.03 6.94
C VAL A 84 -9.46 -10.65 7.63
N ALA A 85 -9.53 -11.92 8.04
CA ALA A 85 -8.40 -12.60 8.68
C ALA A 85 -7.22 -12.75 7.72
N THR A 86 -7.48 -13.12 6.46
CA THR A 86 -6.45 -13.20 5.43
C THR A 86 -5.81 -11.83 5.15
N TYR A 87 -6.60 -10.75 5.12
CA TYR A 87 -6.02 -9.40 5.01
C TYR A 87 -5.17 -9.04 6.22
N ARG A 88 -5.59 -9.41 7.43
CA ARG A 88 -4.77 -9.24 8.63
C ARG A 88 -3.42 -9.93 8.48
N ASP A 89 -3.43 -11.21 8.11
CA ASP A 89 -2.21 -11.99 7.91
C ASP A 89 -1.30 -11.35 6.85
N TYR A 90 -1.89 -10.84 5.76
CA TYR A 90 -1.14 -10.14 4.72
C TYR A 90 -0.47 -8.86 5.23
N LEU A 91 -1.16 -8.07 6.02
CA LEU A 91 -0.63 -6.81 6.55
C LEU A 91 0.44 -7.05 7.61
N GLU A 92 0.24 -8.05 8.48
CA GLU A 92 1.16 -8.36 9.57
C GLU A 92 2.44 -9.06 9.08
N MET A 93 2.34 -9.94 8.08
CA MET A 93 3.47 -10.74 7.58
C MET A 93 4.67 -9.88 7.16
N MET A 94 4.45 -8.75 6.56
CA MET A 94 5.50 -7.85 6.06
C MET A 94 5.38 -6.42 6.58
N ASP A 95 4.55 -6.20 7.60
CA ASP A 95 4.32 -4.89 8.21
C ASP A 95 3.94 -3.81 7.17
N LEU A 96 2.89 -4.09 6.42
CA LEU A 96 2.43 -3.22 5.33
C LEU A 96 1.29 -2.27 5.71
N GLY A 97 0.86 -2.26 6.97
CA GLY A 97 -0.26 -1.42 7.41
C GLY A 97 -0.09 0.07 7.10
N ASP A 98 1.13 0.58 7.21
CA ASP A 98 1.47 1.98 6.91
C ASP A 98 1.74 2.22 5.41
N CYS A 99 1.80 1.17 4.61
CA CYS A 99 2.06 1.26 3.19
C CYS A 99 0.80 1.37 2.33
N LEU A 100 -0.38 1.07 2.88
CA LEU A 100 -1.62 1.03 2.10
C LEU A 100 -2.38 2.34 2.16
N MET A 101 -2.90 2.76 1.01
CA MET A 101 -3.80 3.90 0.86
C MET A 101 -5.04 3.47 0.08
N PHE A 102 -6.20 3.80 0.61
CA PHE A 102 -7.45 3.49 -0.04
C PHE A 102 -7.58 4.19 -1.39
N SER A 103 -8.07 3.45 -2.39
CA SER A 103 -8.48 3.98 -3.69
C SER A 103 -9.68 3.22 -4.23
N THR A 104 -10.46 3.86 -5.08
CA THR A 104 -11.68 3.27 -5.64
C THR A 104 -11.55 2.81 -7.08
N ASP A 105 -10.71 3.47 -7.86
CA ASP A 105 -10.68 3.36 -9.34
C ASP A 105 -12.03 3.76 -10.00
N TYR A 106 -12.85 4.55 -9.30
CA TYR A 106 -14.10 5.06 -9.87
C TYR A 106 -13.80 6.09 -11.01
N PRO A 107 -14.49 6.02 -12.15
CA PRO A 107 -15.69 5.23 -12.48
C PRO A 107 -15.42 3.95 -13.29
N HIS A 108 -14.29 3.31 -13.07
CA HIS A 108 -13.96 2.06 -13.76
C HIS A 108 -14.96 0.93 -13.40
N TRP A 109 -15.17 -0.03 -14.31
CA TRP A 109 -16.13 -1.12 -14.11
C TRP A 109 -15.81 -2.03 -12.91
N SER A 110 -14.55 -2.11 -12.51
CA SER A 110 -14.05 -2.92 -11.39
C SER A 110 -13.76 -2.09 -10.14
N TYR A 111 -14.44 -0.94 -9.97
CA TYR A 111 -14.17 -0.08 -8.82
C TYR A 111 -14.52 -0.72 -7.48
N ASP A 112 -13.72 -0.41 -6.46
CA ASP A 112 -13.98 -0.80 -5.08
C ASP A 112 -14.69 0.33 -4.33
N SER A 113 -15.96 0.12 -3.95
CA SER A 113 -16.68 1.13 -3.18
C SER A 113 -16.08 1.30 -1.78
N PRO A 114 -16.16 2.51 -1.17
CA PRO A 114 -15.68 2.72 0.20
C PRO A 114 -16.32 1.76 1.21
N THR A 115 -17.62 1.50 1.09
CA THR A 115 -18.35 0.58 1.98
C THR A 115 -17.87 -0.86 1.84
N TYR A 116 -17.55 -1.29 0.62
CA TYR A 116 -16.96 -2.61 0.38
C TYR A 116 -15.56 -2.69 0.99
N ALA A 117 -14.70 -1.74 0.69
CA ALA A 117 -13.32 -1.73 1.11
C ALA A 117 -13.15 -1.69 2.64
N ILE A 118 -13.89 -0.80 3.33
CA ILE A 118 -13.75 -0.64 4.79
C ILE A 118 -14.05 -1.94 5.55
N ASN A 119 -14.96 -2.77 5.03
CA ASN A 119 -15.33 -4.03 5.66
C ASN A 119 -14.34 -5.18 5.39
N ARG A 120 -13.38 -4.99 4.51
CA ARG A 120 -12.32 -5.97 4.20
C ARG A 120 -11.10 -5.83 5.10
N PHE A 121 -10.87 -4.67 5.69
CA PHE A 121 -9.70 -4.44 6.54
C PHE A 121 -10.00 -4.67 8.03
N PRO A 122 -8.99 -5.12 8.80
CA PRO A 122 -9.08 -5.21 10.26
C PRO A 122 -9.48 -3.87 10.87
N ALA A 123 -10.38 -3.89 11.88
CA ALA A 123 -10.98 -2.69 12.46
C ALA A 123 -9.93 -1.69 12.99
N ASP A 124 -8.86 -2.20 13.58
CA ASP A 124 -7.75 -1.43 14.15
C ASP A 124 -6.85 -0.75 13.09
N GLN A 125 -6.96 -1.16 11.82
CA GLN A 125 -6.17 -0.58 10.72
C GLN A 125 -7.01 0.26 9.74
N ARG A 126 -8.33 0.23 9.85
CA ARG A 126 -9.25 0.88 8.90
C ARG A 126 -8.98 2.36 8.72
N GLU A 127 -8.91 3.11 9.82
CA GLU A 127 -8.71 4.56 9.76
C GLU A 127 -7.40 4.91 9.05
N ARG A 128 -6.34 4.19 9.37
CA ARG A 128 -5.02 4.39 8.78
C ARG A 128 -5.05 4.14 7.27
N ILE A 129 -5.60 3.01 6.83
CA ILE A 129 -5.66 2.63 5.41
C ILE A 129 -6.60 3.53 4.63
N MET A 130 -7.78 3.82 5.18
CA MET A 130 -8.80 4.59 4.48
C MET A 130 -8.44 6.07 4.32
N ARG A 131 -7.62 6.62 5.24
CA ARG A 131 -7.29 8.04 5.23
C ARG A 131 -5.91 8.39 5.77
N GLY A 132 -5.52 7.83 6.90
CA GLY A 132 -4.35 8.26 7.66
C GLY A 132 -3.06 8.24 6.86
N ASN A 133 -2.79 7.16 6.12
CA ASN A 133 -1.57 7.00 5.34
C ASN A 133 -1.47 8.01 4.18
N ALA A 134 -2.58 8.29 3.49
CA ALA A 134 -2.61 9.32 2.46
C ALA A 134 -2.44 10.72 3.06
N THR A 135 -3.08 10.98 4.19
CA THR A 135 -2.93 12.24 4.92
C THR A 135 -1.47 12.49 5.30
N ALA A 136 -0.80 11.48 5.85
CA ALA A 136 0.60 11.57 6.23
C ALA A 136 1.53 11.76 5.02
N LEU A 137 1.31 11.01 3.94
CA LEU A 137 2.15 11.07 2.75
C LEU A 137 2.06 12.43 2.04
N TYR A 138 0.85 12.96 1.89
CA TYR A 138 0.60 14.18 1.11
C TYR A 138 0.48 15.44 1.95
N GLY A 139 0.66 15.35 3.28
CA GLY A 139 0.52 16.51 4.18
C GLY A 139 -0.90 17.10 4.17
N LEU A 140 -1.93 16.27 4.01
CA LEU A 140 -3.31 16.72 3.95
C LEU A 140 -3.80 17.13 5.35
N PRO A 141 -4.76 18.09 5.44
CA PRO A 141 -5.34 18.43 6.73
C PRO A 141 -6.07 17.23 7.35
N SER A 142 -5.90 17.03 8.65
CA SER A 142 -6.52 15.93 9.40
C SER A 142 -8.06 16.04 9.47
N THR A 143 -8.58 17.26 9.28
CA THR A 143 -10.02 17.52 9.21
C THR A 143 -10.40 18.02 7.83
N VAL A 144 -11.25 17.27 7.13
CA VAL A 144 -11.88 17.76 5.91
C VAL A 144 -13.02 18.70 6.34
N LYS A 145 -12.94 19.99 5.97
CA LYS A 145 -14.12 20.86 6.06
C LYS A 145 -15.20 20.27 5.13
N ALA A 146 -16.38 19.99 5.69
CA ALA A 146 -17.53 19.64 4.87
C ALA A 146 -17.72 20.69 3.78
N LEU A 147 -17.92 20.23 2.55
CA LEU A 147 -18.22 21.13 1.45
C LEU A 147 -19.60 21.79 1.72
N PRO A 148 -19.77 23.09 1.38
CA PRO A 148 -21.07 23.73 1.54
C PRO A 148 -22.15 22.94 0.80
N GLY A 149 -23.15 22.40 1.52
CA GLY A 149 -24.23 21.61 0.96
C GLY A 149 -24.12 20.09 1.15
N GLU A 150 -23.04 19.56 1.71
CA GLU A 150 -22.99 18.16 2.13
C GLU A 150 -23.91 17.92 3.34
N ARG A 151 -24.77 16.91 3.22
CA ARG A 151 -25.53 16.43 4.38
C ARG A 151 -24.55 15.92 5.43
N PRO A 152 -24.77 16.21 6.73
CA PRO A 152 -23.97 15.59 7.78
C PRO A 152 -23.99 14.07 7.58
N ALA A 153 -22.84 13.45 7.77
CA ALA A 153 -22.73 12.00 7.74
C ALA A 153 -23.86 11.41 8.58
N VAL A 154 -24.59 10.45 8.01
CA VAL A 154 -25.63 9.71 8.74
C VAL A 154 -24.92 9.08 9.93
N GLY A 155 -25.10 9.72 11.08
CA GLY A 155 -24.63 9.22 12.34
C GLY A 155 -25.35 7.91 12.66
N ASP A 156 -24.60 7.01 13.22
CA ASP A 156 -24.95 5.80 13.90
C ASP A 156 -26.46 5.59 14.16
N ALA A 157 -27.07 4.83 13.30
CA ALA A 157 -28.37 4.24 13.50
C ALA A 157 -28.30 2.79 12.99
N LEU A 158 -27.56 1.97 13.72
CA LEU A 158 -27.72 0.53 13.75
C LEU A 158 -27.54 0.11 15.21
N ASP A 159 -28.63 0.25 15.97
CA ASP A 159 -28.94 -0.61 17.11
C ASP A 159 -29.39 -1.99 16.60
#